data_ca4eae0e4a45d1a96156dcae9b5a2dd7
#
_entry.id   ca4eae0e4a45d1a96156dcae9b5a2dd7
#
_cell.length_a   1.000
_cell.length_b   1.000
_cell.length_c   1.000
_cell.angle_alpha   90.00
_cell.angle_beta   90.00
_cell.angle_gamma   90.00
#
_symmetry.space_group_name_H-M   'P 1'
#
loop_
_entity.id
_entity.type
_entity.pdbx_description
1 polymer ?
#
loop_
_entity_poly.entity_id
_entity_poly.type
_entity_poly.pdbx_seq_one_letter_code
_entity_poly.pdbx_strand_id
1 'polypeptide(L)'
;MADSLFIDDNYLKTYSPLGKSIDVDEIYPFVSNAQDVYIQDILGTPLYNDFVTKTGNYVSGTGVTFSTVEWTLLDLVSKSLVYWTTYMALPHLYLKIRNAGVVKSASENTTNSDLSEMKYLREEMKNLGEFWNTRCVNYICDNSISLPLYNAASDDMYPSNRQYDSDIYLEDGYKDLTYEELKFLKKYLG
;
A
#
# COMPACT_ATOMS: atom_id res chain seq x y z
N MET A 1 16.31 11.58 8.13
CA MET A 1 16.73 10.71 7.02
C MET A 1 15.81 11.04 5.87
N ALA A 2 16.30 11.16 4.63
CA ALA A 2 15.41 11.25 3.48
C ALA A 2 14.79 9.84 3.32
N ASP A 3 13.47 9.73 3.49
CA ASP A 3 12.78 8.48 3.33
C ASP A 3 12.88 8.07 1.87
N SER A 4 13.36 6.84 1.63
CA SER A 4 13.47 6.31 0.27
C SER A 4 12.08 6.00 -0.26
N LEU A 5 11.68 6.64 -1.35
CA LEU A 5 10.39 6.40 -1.98
C LEU A 5 10.45 5.17 -2.89
N PHE A 6 9.37 4.41 -2.92
CA PHE A 6 9.23 3.19 -3.73
C PHE A 6 8.95 3.45 -5.21
N ILE A 7 8.60 4.68 -5.56
CA ILE A 7 8.42 5.12 -6.95
C ILE A 7 9.18 6.42 -7.19
N ASP A 8 9.69 6.57 -8.41
CA ASP A 8 10.28 7.80 -8.89
C ASP A 8 9.28 8.63 -9.71
N ASP A 9 9.68 9.84 -10.11
CA ASP A 9 8.86 10.75 -10.88
C ASP A 9 8.56 10.23 -12.29
N ASN A 10 9.47 9.48 -12.91
CA ASN A 10 9.26 8.88 -14.22
C ASN A 10 8.20 7.77 -14.16
N TYR A 11 8.24 6.96 -13.10
CA TYR A 11 7.24 5.92 -12.87
C TYR A 11 5.86 6.54 -12.66
N LEU A 12 5.77 7.56 -11.79
CA LEU A 12 4.52 8.27 -11.52
C LEU A 12 3.94 8.89 -12.80
N LYS A 13 4.74 9.62 -13.59
CA LYS A 13 4.33 10.23 -14.86
C LYS A 13 3.91 9.22 -15.93
N THR A 14 4.46 8.02 -15.89
CA THR A 14 4.17 6.98 -16.88
C THR A 14 2.90 6.20 -16.56
N TYR A 15 2.67 5.91 -15.29
CA TYR A 15 1.61 4.99 -14.84
C TYR A 15 0.44 5.66 -14.14
N SER A 16 0.53 6.97 -13.83
CA SER A 16 -0.61 7.71 -13.27
C SER A 16 -1.45 8.38 -14.36
N PRO A 17 -2.74 8.64 -14.10
CA PRO A 17 -3.56 9.48 -14.95
C PRO A 17 -3.18 10.97 -14.86
N LEU A 18 -2.24 11.34 -14.03
CA LEU A 18 -1.70 12.69 -13.93
C LEU A 18 -0.91 13.01 -15.19
N GLY A 19 -1.18 14.16 -15.79
CA GLY A 19 -0.52 14.56 -17.05
C GLY A 19 0.99 14.72 -16.87
N LYS A 20 1.75 14.46 -17.93
CA LYS A 20 3.23 14.57 -17.95
C LYS A 20 3.77 15.97 -17.63
N SER A 21 2.93 17.01 -17.70
CA SER A 21 3.26 18.39 -17.41
C SER A 21 3.06 18.81 -15.95
N ILE A 22 2.64 17.88 -15.08
CA ILE A 22 2.50 18.18 -13.66
C ILE A 22 3.87 18.36 -13.02
N ASP A 23 3.98 19.40 -12.20
CA ASP A 23 5.16 19.62 -11.38
C ASP A 23 5.26 18.53 -10.31
N VAL A 24 6.35 17.78 -10.36
CA VAL A 24 6.60 16.68 -9.46
C VAL A 24 6.80 17.15 -8.03
N ASP A 25 7.38 18.33 -7.84
CA ASP A 25 7.59 18.91 -6.51
C ASP A 25 6.26 19.18 -5.78
N GLU A 26 5.19 19.49 -6.53
CA GLU A 26 3.84 19.63 -5.96
C GLU A 26 3.25 18.26 -5.51
N ILE A 27 3.70 17.15 -6.10
CA ILE A 27 3.13 15.81 -5.83
C ILE A 27 3.97 15.02 -4.83
N TYR A 28 5.25 15.31 -4.72
CA TYR A 28 6.18 14.57 -3.86
C TYR A 28 5.70 14.36 -2.40
N PRO A 29 5.10 15.36 -1.74
CA PRO A 29 4.53 15.16 -0.41
C PRO A 29 3.40 14.12 -0.36
N PHE A 30 2.64 13.98 -1.44
CA PHE A 30 1.56 13.00 -1.53
C PHE A 30 2.07 11.59 -1.78
N VAL A 31 3.22 11.43 -2.46
CA VAL A 31 3.89 10.12 -2.61
C VAL A 31 4.34 9.62 -1.25
N SER A 32 5.05 10.45 -0.47
CA SER A 32 5.50 10.10 0.88
C SER A 32 4.32 9.76 1.79
N ASN A 33 3.32 10.65 1.86
CA ASN A 33 2.14 10.41 2.69
C ASN A 33 1.35 9.15 2.27
N ALA A 34 1.22 8.89 0.98
CA ALA A 34 0.54 7.69 0.49
C ALA A 34 1.32 6.42 0.83
N GLN A 35 2.65 6.49 0.77
CA GLN A 35 3.53 5.39 1.16
C GLN A 35 3.37 5.07 2.64
N ASP A 36 3.37 6.08 3.51
CA ASP A 36 3.26 5.89 4.95
C ASP A 36 1.84 5.46 5.38
N VAL A 37 0.79 6.02 4.76
CA VAL A 37 -0.59 5.75 5.17
C VAL A 37 -1.13 4.44 4.62
N TYR A 38 -0.88 4.14 3.33
CA TYR A 38 -1.52 3.00 2.65
C TYR A 38 -0.59 1.83 2.43
N ILE A 39 0.70 2.06 2.25
CA ILE A 39 1.64 0.96 1.99
C ILE A 39 2.20 0.39 3.29
N GLN A 40 2.55 1.23 4.26
CA GLN A 40 2.96 0.74 5.57
C GLN A 40 1.84 -0.06 6.25
N ASP A 41 0.58 0.35 6.08
CA ASP A 41 -0.60 -0.36 6.61
C ASP A 41 -0.72 -1.81 6.08
N ILE A 42 -0.38 -2.06 4.81
CA ILE A 42 -0.45 -3.41 4.23
C ILE A 42 0.82 -4.24 4.46
N LEU A 43 1.99 -3.62 4.59
CA LEU A 43 3.26 -4.32 4.80
C LEU A 43 3.55 -4.59 6.28
N GLY A 44 3.04 -3.75 7.16
CA GLY A 44 3.48 -3.66 8.55
C GLY A 44 4.86 -3.01 8.68
N THR A 45 5.13 -2.40 9.83
CA THR A 45 6.36 -1.64 10.04
C THR A 45 7.65 -2.43 9.81
N PRO A 46 7.79 -3.71 10.22
CA PRO A 46 9.06 -4.42 10.02
C PRO A 46 9.39 -4.63 8.54
N LEU A 47 8.43 -5.08 7.73
CA LEU A 47 8.64 -5.32 6.30
C LEU A 47 8.78 -3.99 5.54
N TYR A 48 8.01 -2.98 5.91
CA TYR A 48 8.09 -1.64 5.34
C TYR A 48 9.48 -1.03 5.53
N ASN A 49 10.03 -1.03 6.74
CA ASN A 49 11.36 -0.50 7.04
C ASN A 49 12.48 -1.24 6.30
N ASP A 50 12.36 -2.54 6.15
CA ASP A 50 13.30 -3.34 5.34
C ASP A 50 13.28 -2.90 3.88
N PHE A 51 12.09 -2.69 3.30
CA PHE A 51 11.92 -2.21 1.93
C PHE A 51 12.47 -0.79 1.75
N VAL A 52 12.20 0.13 2.68
CA VAL A 52 12.76 1.50 2.66
C VAL A 52 14.29 1.44 2.68
N THR A 53 14.86 0.61 3.53
CA THR A 53 16.32 0.43 3.63
C THR A 53 16.90 -0.14 2.35
N LYS A 54 16.31 -1.20 1.79
CA LYS A 54 16.75 -1.82 0.54
C LYS A 54 16.62 -0.90 -0.66
N THR A 55 15.56 -0.09 -0.71
CA THR A 55 15.38 0.94 -1.75
C THR A 55 16.49 1.98 -1.67
N GLY A 56 16.81 2.48 -0.48
CA GLY A 56 17.91 3.41 -0.27
C GLY A 56 19.27 2.83 -0.68
N ASN A 57 19.53 1.57 -0.34
CA ASN A 57 20.72 0.84 -0.74
C ASN A 57 20.81 0.65 -2.26
N TYR A 58 19.70 0.33 -2.92
CA TYR A 58 19.62 0.18 -4.37
C TYR A 58 19.94 1.50 -5.08
N VAL A 59 19.33 2.61 -4.64
CA VAL A 59 19.55 3.94 -5.20
C VAL A 59 21.00 4.41 -5.00
N SER A 60 21.60 4.12 -3.84
CA SER A 60 22.99 4.48 -3.55
C SER A 60 24.02 3.51 -4.14
N GLY A 61 23.58 2.38 -4.70
CA GLY A 61 24.46 1.33 -5.21
C GLY A 61 25.24 0.58 -4.11
N THR A 62 24.74 0.59 -2.88
CA THR A 62 25.41 0.00 -1.71
C THR A 62 24.49 -0.99 -1.00
N GLY A 63 25.07 -2.06 -0.45
CA GLY A 63 24.37 -2.93 0.48
C GLY A 63 23.55 -4.05 -0.15
N VAL A 64 22.57 -4.56 0.63
CA VAL A 64 21.74 -5.70 0.27
C VAL A 64 20.66 -5.28 -0.72
N THR A 65 20.53 -6.01 -1.82
CA THR A 65 19.50 -5.82 -2.83
C THR A 65 18.28 -6.69 -2.55
N PHE A 66 17.18 -6.40 -3.25
CA PHE A 66 15.97 -7.17 -3.18
C PHE A 66 16.13 -8.59 -3.75
N SER A 67 15.53 -9.58 -3.13
CA SER A 67 15.33 -10.91 -3.72
C SER A 67 14.29 -10.84 -4.86
N THR A 68 14.19 -11.91 -5.65
CA THR A 68 13.18 -11.98 -6.74
C THR A 68 11.75 -11.82 -6.23
N VAL A 69 11.44 -12.40 -5.06
CA VAL A 69 10.11 -12.29 -4.43
C VAL A 69 9.84 -10.85 -3.99
N GLU A 70 10.81 -10.22 -3.38
CA GLU A 70 10.69 -8.81 -2.94
C GLU A 70 10.59 -7.84 -4.13
N TRP A 71 11.32 -8.07 -5.22
CA TRP A 71 11.17 -7.29 -6.45
C TRP A 71 9.76 -7.36 -7.02
N THR A 72 9.16 -8.56 -7.05
CA THR A 72 7.78 -8.73 -7.50
C THR A 72 6.81 -8.01 -6.59
N LEU A 73 7.02 -8.09 -5.27
CA LEU A 73 6.20 -7.36 -4.31
C LEU A 73 6.35 -5.84 -4.48
N LEU A 74 7.58 -5.35 -4.67
CA LEU A 74 7.83 -3.92 -4.91
C LEU A 74 7.13 -3.41 -6.17
N ASP A 75 7.08 -4.20 -7.26
CA ASP A 75 6.32 -3.84 -8.46
C ASP A 75 4.81 -3.73 -8.18
N LEU A 76 4.24 -4.64 -7.39
CA LEU A 76 2.83 -4.58 -7.00
C LEU A 76 2.54 -3.37 -6.10
N VAL A 77 3.40 -3.12 -5.12
CA VAL A 77 3.34 -1.97 -4.20
C VAL A 77 3.46 -0.66 -4.99
N SER A 78 4.37 -0.58 -5.95
CA SER A 78 4.54 0.62 -6.80
C SER A 78 3.28 0.95 -7.58
N LYS A 79 2.58 -0.05 -8.11
CA LYS A 79 1.29 0.14 -8.79
C LYS A 79 0.21 0.66 -7.84
N SER A 80 0.12 0.10 -6.64
CA SER A 80 -0.80 0.58 -5.61
C SER A 80 -0.50 2.02 -5.22
N LEU A 81 0.78 2.34 -4.98
CA LEU A 81 1.24 3.64 -4.54
C LEU A 81 0.90 4.75 -5.55
N VAL A 82 0.98 4.48 -6.86
CA VAL A 82 0.57 5.43 -7.91
C VAL A 82 -0.89 5.86 -7.75
N TYR A 83 -1.80 4.92 -7.50
CA TYR A 83 -3.23 5.22 -7.36
C TYR A 83 -3.53 5.94 -6.05
N TRP A 84 -2.91 5.55 -4.95
CA TRP A 84 -3.07 6.23 -3.66
C TRP A 84 -2.48 7.64 -3.67
N THR A 85 -1.33 7.83 -4.30
CA THR A 85 -0.75 9.16 -4.52
C THR A 85 -1.71 10.04 -5.30
N THR A 86 -2.27 9.53 -6.40
CA THR A 86 -3.24 10.27 -7.21
C THR A 86 -4.51 10.59 -6.42
N TYR A 87 -5.03 9.63 -5.66
CA TYR A 87 -6.19 9.81 -4.79
C TYR A 87 -5.99 10.95 -3.78
N MET A 88 -4.81 11.03 -3.17
CA MET A 88 -4.46 12.09 -2.22
C MET A 88 -4.19 13.44 -2.90
N ALA A 89 -3.56 13.43 -4.06
CA ALA A 89 -3.19 14.65 -4.78
C ALA A 89 -4.39 15.36 -5.42
N LEU A 90 -5.40 14.61 -5.92
CA LEU A 90 -6.54 15.16 -6.67
C LEU A 90 -7.25 16.34 -6.00
N PRO A 91 -7.61 16.29 -4.69
CA PRO A 91 -8.25 17.43 -4.04
C PRO A 91 -7.38 18.69 -4.02
N HIS A 92 -6.08 18.51 -3.88
CA HIS A 92 -5.11 19.63 -3.80
C HIS A 92 -4.77 20.21 -5.18
N LEU A 93 -4.81 19.39 -6.22
CA LEU A 93 -4.70 19.84 -7.60
C LEU A 93 -5.94 20.61 -8.04
N TYR A 94 -7.12 20.20 -7.56
CA TYR A 94 -8.39 20.87 -7.84
C TYR A 94 -8.53 22.19 -7.05
N LEU A 95 -8.16 22.16 -5.76
CA LEU A 95 -8.25 23.30 -4.86
C LEU A 95 -6.83 23.68 -4.40
N LYS A 96 -6.30 24.81 -4.91
CA LYS A 96 -5.00 25.33 -4.44
C LYS A 96 -5.20 26.24 -3.22
N ILE A 97 -4.44 25.96 -2.16
CA ILE A 97 -4.36 26.81 -0.98
C ILE A 97 -3.33 27.90 -1.25
N ARG A 98 -3.75 29.16 -1.23
CA ARG A 98 -2.88 30.34 -1.40
C ARG A 98 -3.09 31.33 -0.25
N ASN A 99 -2.21 32.32 -0.14
CA ASN A 99 -2.32 33.36 0.89
C ASN A 99 -3.66 34.12 0.88
N ALA A 100 -4.38 34.10 -0.24
CA ALA A 100 -5.72 34.69 -0.38
C ALA A 100 -6.87 33.74 -0.01
N GLY A 101 -6.56 32.52 0.45
CA GLY A 101 -7.55 31.46 0.77
C GLY A 101 -7.51 30.29 -0.18
N VAL A 102 -8.55 29.45 -0.13
CA VAL A 102 -8.72 28.29 -1.00
C VAL A 102 -9.34 28.72 -2.32
N VAL A 103 -8.63 28.51 -3.42
CA VAL A 103 -9.06 28.89 -4.78
C VAL A 103 -9.10 27.68 -5.69
N LYS A 104 -10.07 27.63 -6.62
CA LYS A 104 -10.07 26.65 -7.69
C LYS A 104 -8.90 26.90 -8.64
N SER A 105 -8.20 25.87 -9.06
CA SER A 105 -7.20 25.98 -10.11
C SER A 105 -7.93 26.23 -11.43
N ALA A 106 -7.82 27.43 -11.95
CA ALA A 106 -8.38 27.81 -13.26
C ALA A 106 -7.25 28.15 -14.22
N SER A 107 -7.35 27.67 -15.46
CA SER A 107 -6.55 28.12 -16.59
C SER A 107 -7.45 28.94 -17.51
N GLU A 108 -6.90 29.98 -18.16
CA GLU A 108 -7.64 30.93 -19.01
C GLU A 108 -8.42 30.26 -20.17
N ASN A 109 -8.06 29.02 -20.53
CA ASN A 109 -8.64 28.30 -21.68
C ASN A 109 -9.29 26.97 -21.34
N THR A 110 -9.47 26.62 -20.06
CA THR A 110 -10.07 25.35 -19.65
C THR A 110 -11.22 25.58 -18.68
N THR A 111 -12.37 25.00 -19.01
CA THR A 111 -13.49 24.91 -18.07
C THR A 111 -13.10 23.95 -16.96
N ASN A 112 -13.12 24.41 -15.71
CA ASN A 112 -12.90 23.53 -14.58
C ASN A 112 -13.96 22.44 -14.57
N SER A 113 -13.52 21.19 -14.44
CA SER A 113 -14.40 20.06 -14.17
C SER A 113 -15.26 20.35 -12.93
N ASP A 114 -16.47 19.80 -12.91
CA ASP A 114 -17.36 19.94 -11.77
C ASP A 114 -16.82 19.11 -10.58
N LEU A 115 -17.23 19.51 -9.37
CA LEU A 115 -16.87 18.80 -8.12
C LEU A 115 -17.32 17.32 -8.16
N SER A 116 -18.42 17.02 -8.84
CA SER A 116 -18.92 15.65 -9.02
C SER A 116 -17.98 14.79 -9.88
N GLU A 117 -17.40 15.35 -10.93
CA GLU A 117 -16.44 14.65 -11.80
C GLU A 117 -15.13 14.37 -11.04
N MET A 118 -14.64 15.32 -10.25
CA MET A 118 -13.46 15.12 -9.40
C MET A 118 -13.69 14.05 -8.35
N LYS A 119 -14.88 14.03 -7.71
CA LYS A 119 -15.24 12.99 -6.76
C LYS A 119 -15.30 11.61 -7.41
N TYR A 120 -15.88 11.52 -8.61
CA TYR A 120 -15.93 10.26 -9.37
C TYR A 120 -14.52 9.73 -9.68
N LEU A 121 -13.66 10.59 -10.23
CA LEU A 121 -12.27 10.21 -10.52
C LEU A 121 -11.51 9.79 -9.26
N ARG A 122 -11.71 10.50 -8.16
CA ARG A 122 -11.10 10.16 -6.88
C ARG A 122 -11.55 8.80 -6.37
N GLU A 123 -12.83 8.48 -6.48
CA GLU A 123 -13.36 7.17 -6.06
C GLU A 123 -12.82 6.05 -6.96
N GLU A 124 -12.66 6.28 -8.25
CA GLU A 124 -12.03 5.34 -9.17
C GLU A 124 -10.57 5.06 -8.77
N MET A 125 -9.79 6.10 -8.43
CA MET A 125 -8.40 5.93 -7.95
C MET A 125 -8.34 5.11 -6.66
N LYS A 126 -9.27 5.35 -5.74
CA LYS A 126 -9.39 4.58 -4.51
C LYS A 126 -9.66 3.10 -4.80
N ASN A 127 -10.63 2.79 -5.64
CA ASN A 127 -10.99 1.42 -5.98
C ASN A 127 -9.81 0.67 -6.63
N LEU A 128 -9.05 1.35 -7.49
CA LEU A 128 -7.84 0.77 -8.10
C LEU A 128 -6.73 0.58 -7.06
N GLY A 129 -6.54 1.52 -6.14
CA GLY A 129 -5.61 1.39 -5.02
C GLY A 129 -5.95 0.19 -4.14
N GLU A 130 -7.20 0.03 -3.74
CA GLU A 130 -7.69 -1.12 -2.95
C GLU A 130 -7.51 -2.45 -3.69
N PHE A 131 -7.77 -2.48 -5.00
CA PHE A 131 -7.52 -3.67 -5.82
C PHE A 131 -6.04 -4.10 -5.78
N TRP A 132 -5.12 -3.15 -5.96
CA TRP A 132 -3.69 -3.45 -5.91
C TRP A 132 -3.21 -3.78 -4.51
N ASN A 133 -3.75 -3.15 -3.46
CA ASN A 133 -3.50 -3.52 -2.06
C ASN A 133 -3.88 -4.99 -1.81
N THR A 134 -5.08 -5.40 -2.24
CA THR A 134 -5.53 -6.79 -2.12
C THR A 134 -4.58 -7.76 -2.83
N ARG A 135 -4.09 -7.39 -4.02
CA ARG A 135 -3.11 -8.21 -4.74
C ARG A 135 -1.76 -8.30 -4.01
N CYS A 136 -1.29 -7.21 -3.39
CA CYS A 136 -0.09 -7.22 -2.56
C CYS A 136 -0.24 -8.19 -1.40
N VAL A 137 -1.34 -8.11 -0.67
CA VAL A 137 -1.63 -8.98 0.48
C VAL A 137 -1.68 -10.45 0.05
N ASN A 138 -2.41 -10.77 -1.01
CA ASN A 138 -2.49 -12.14 -1.53
C ASN A 138 -1.10 -12.67 -1.90
N TYR A 139 -0.29 -11.84 -2.59
CA TYR A 139 1.07 -12.23 -2.95
C TYR A 139 1.97 -12.46 -1.72
N ILE A 140 1.85 -11.63 -0.68
CA ILE A 140 2.60 -11.80 0.58
C ILE A 140 2.18 -13.10 1.26
N CYS A 141 0.88 -13.38 1.34
CA CYS A 141 0.37 -14.61 1.95
C CYS A 141 0.87 -15.86 1.22
N ASP A 142 0.86 -15.87 -0.12
CA ASP A 142 1.37 -16.96 -0.93
C ASP A 142 2.88 -17.19 -0.78
N ASN A 143 3.62 -16.12 -0.44
CA ASN A 143 5.08 -16.13 -0.29
C ASN A 143 5.54 -15.87 1.16
N SER A 144 4.72 -16.18 2.14
CA SER A 144 4.97 -15.86 3.56
C SER A 144 6.28 -16.42 4.11
N ILE A 145 6.72 -17.59 3.62
CA ILE A 145 8.01 -18.20 3.99
C ILE A 145 9.20 -17.33 3.54
N SER A 146 9.08 -16.68 2.38
CA SER A 146 10.12 -15.82 1.80
C SER A 146 10.07 -14.38 2.34
N LEU A 147 9.00 -14.01 3.03
CA LEU A 147 8.75 -12.70 3.59
C LEU A 147 8.49 -12.77 5.12
N PRO A 148 9.43 -13.29 5.91
CA PRO A 148 9.20 -13.57 7.33
C PRO A 148 8.92 -12.30 8.15
N LEU A 149 9.38 -11.13 7.68
CA LEU A 149 9.16 -9.85 8.36
C LEU A 149 7.69 -9.41 8.35
N TYR A 150 6.87 -9.94 7.46
CA TYR A 150 5.44 -9.64 7.44
C TYR A 150 4.72 -10.08 8.72
N ASN A 151 5.13 -11.20 9.29
CA ASN A 151 4.58 -11.75 10.53
C ASN A 151 5.44 -11.42 11.77
N ALA A 152 6.52 -10.64 11.61
CA ALA A 152 7.37 -10.27 12.72
C ALA A 152 6.63 -9.40 13.73
N ALA A 153 7.02 -9.51 15.00
CA ALA A 153 6.52 -8.63 16.03
C ALA A 153 6.92 -7.17 15.74
N SER A 154 6.00 -6.25 15.97
CA SER A 154 6.22 -4.83 15.78
C SER A 154 5.76 -4.07 17.01
N ASP A 155 6.54 -3.06 17.41
CA ASP A 155 6.16 -2.13 18.47
C ASP A 155 5.31 -0.95 17.94
N ASP A 156 5.06 -0.91 16.63
CA ASP A 156 4.33 0.17 15.96
C ASP A 156 3.12 -0.41 15.19
N MET A 157 3.20 -0.57 13.87
CA MET A 157 2.07 -0.98 13.06
C MET A 157 2.19 -2.45 12.62
N TYR A 158 1.14 -3.22 12.88
CA TYR A 158 0.95 -4.53 12.27
C TYR A 158 0.23 -4.39 10.94
N PRO A 159 0.45 -5.32 9.98
CA PRO A 159 -0.32 -5.33 8.74
C PRO A 159 -1.82 -5.40 9.02
N SER A 160 -2.61 -4.49 8.43
CA SER A 160 -4.06 -4.41 8.64
C SER A 160 -4.80 -5.64 8.14
N ASN A 161 -4.26 -6.28 7.10
CA ASN A 161 -4.79 -7.51 6.50
C ASN A 161 -3.95 -8.75 6.86
N ARG A 162 -3.45 -8.81 8.10
CA ARG A 162 -3.02 -10.11 8.58
C ARG A 162 -4.14 -11.09 8.29
N GLN A 163 -3.82 -12.24 7.68
CA GLN A 163 -4.71 -13.41 7.70
C GLN A 163 -4.84 -13.91 9.15
N TYR A 164 -5.26 -13.04 10.05
CA TYR A 164 -5.97 -13.45 11.22
C TYR A 164 -7.42 -13.47 10.78
N ASP A 165 -7.76 -14.69 10.27
CA ASP A 165 -8.51 -15.32 11.30
C ASP A 165 -9.89 -14.71 11.37
N SER A 166 -10.78 -15.43 10.69
CA SER A 166 -12.06 -15.62 11.37
C SER A 166 -11.78 -15.57 12.88
N ASP A 167 -12.43 -14.66 13.64
CA ASP A 167 -12.47 -14.61 15.12
C ASP A 167 -12.90 -15.92 15.79
N ILE A 168 -12.94 -17.00 15.05
CA ILE A 168 -13.04 -18.36 15.54
C ILE A 168 -11.59 -18.85 15.66
N TYR A 169 -10.98 -18.51 16.78
CA TYR A 169 -9.95 -19.33 17.36
C TYR A 169 -10.60 -20.70 17.61
N LEU A 170 -10.51 -21.55 16.62
CA LEU A 170 -10.41 -22.96 16.91
C LEU A 170 -9.03 -23.10 17.52
N GLU A 171 -8.99 -22.84 18.82
CA GLU A 171 -7.83 -23.09 19.65
C GLU A 171 -7.26 -24.43 19.21
N ASP A 172 -5.95 -24.50 19.04
CA ASP A 172 -5.20 -25.71 18.67
C ASP A 172 -5.44 -26.90 19.61
N GLY A 173 -6.49 -26.83 20.42
CA GLY A 173 -6.97 -27.89 21.30
C GLY A 173 -7.27 -29.22 20.59
N TYR A 174 -7.42 -29.18 19.26
CA TYR A 174 -7.58 -30.43 18.49
C TYR A 174 -6.26 -31.04 17.99
N LYS A 175 -5.15 -30.31 18.05
CA LYS A 175 -3.85 -30.86 17.64
C LYS A 175 -3.28 -31.87 18.63
N ASP A 176 -3.68 -31.77 19.89
CA ASP A 176 -3.25 -32.69 20.94
C ASP A 176 -4.24 -33.79 21.23
N LEU A 177 -5.38 -33.84 20.53
CA LEU A 177 -6.35 -34.93 20.70
C LEU A 177 -5.84 -36.20 20.01
N THR A 178 -5.71 -37.22 20.78
CA THR A 178 -5.40 -38.55 20.26
C THR A 178 -6.53 -39.06 19.36
N TYR A 179 -6.20 -39.99 18.46
CA TYR A 179 -7.20 -40.62 17.56
C TYR A 179 -8.42 -41.20 18.32
N GLU A 180 -8.23 -41.69 19.53
CA GLU A 180 -9.32 -42.24 20.37
C GLU A 180 -10.24 -41.14 20.92
N GLU A 181 -9.71 -39.98 21.26
CA GLU A 181 -10.48 -38.80 21.71
C GLU A 181 -11.30 -38.20 20.58
N LEU A 182 -10.72 -38.12 19.37
CA LEU A 182 -11.44 -37.67 18.16
C LEU A 182 -12.59 -38.64 17.81
N LYS A 183 -12.42 -39.93 18.02
CA LYS A 183 -13.45 -40.97 17.82
C LYS A 183 -14.56 -40.86 18.84
N PHE A 184 -14.22 -40.51 20.09
CA PHE A 184 -15.18 -40.26 21.15
C PHE A 184 -16.05 -39.05 20.84
N LEU A 185 -15.44 -37.92 20.43
CA LEU A 185 -16.15 -36.70 20.07
C LEU A 185 -17.09 -36.88 18.87
N LYS A 186 -16.68 -37.62 17.84
CA LYS A 186 -17.53 -37.97 16.70
C LYS A 186 -18.77 -38.78 17.10
N LYS A 187 -18.67 -39.57 18.14
CA LYS A 187 -19.79 -40.42 18.62
C LYS A 187 -20.87 -39.63 19.36
N TYR A 188 -20.50 -38.45 19.93
CA TYR A 188 -21.40 -37.63 20.75
C TYR A 188 -21.85 -36.34 20.10
N LEU A 189 -21.26 -35.93 18.98
CA LEU A 189 -21.59 -34.73 18.22
C LEU A 189 -22.20 -35.01 16.84
N GLY A 190 -22.40 -36.30 16.50
CA GLY A 190 -23.01 -36.71 15.23
C GLY A 190 -24.50 -37.00 15.35
#